data_aa53facb60c874329b44a279546a505f
#
_entry.id   aa53facb60c874329b44a279546a505f
#
_cell.length_a   1.000
_cell.length_b   1.000
_cell.length_c   1.000
_cell.angle_alpha   90.00
_cell.angle_beta   90.00
_cell.angle_gamma   90.00
#
_symmetry.space_group_name_H-M   'P 1'
#
loop_
_entity.id
_entity.type
_entity.pdbx_description
1 polymer ?
#
loop_
_entity_poly.entity_id
_entity_poly.type
_entity_poly.pdbx_seq_one_letter_code
_entity_poly.pdbx_strand_id
1 'polypeptide(L)'
;MEFALVGTPFLGLLLLVIQVGAYFFSLQSLDNAVRSAGRDITTGQVSTTINTASAFKTNLLCPRVFWGIDCTKLVINAYKVGKTSKAADSSGVYAFINTATKSLKPPQTDPTKQSFCLGGPGDYIFLDVSYPYPNYVGRLLSVIAGPTMAMRATTFTFNEPYRTASASGSC
;
A
#
# COMPACT_ATOMS: atom_id res chain seq x y z
N MET A 1 -45.01 -16.82 -1.37
CA MET A 1 -44.38 -15.90 -0.40
C MET A 1 -43.13 -16.52 0.29
N GLU A 2 -43.05 -17.83 0.44
CA GLU A 2 -41.94 -18.50 1.14
C GLU A 2 -40.57 -18.35 0.44
N PHE A 3 -40.53 -18.41 -0.88
CA PHE A 3 -39.28 -18.27 -1.65
C PHE A 3 -38.62 -16.88 -1.47
N ALA A 4 -39.41 -15.81 -1.39
CA ALA A 4 -38.89 -14.46 -1.21
C ALA A 4 -38.25 -14.25 0.16
N LEU A 5 -38.78 -14.92 1.19
CA LEU A 5 -38.29 -14.83 2.56
C LEU A 5 -36.96 -15.54 2.75
N VAL A 6 -36.72 -16.64 2.04
CA VAL A 6 -35.48 -17.42 2.08
C VAL A 6 -34.46 -16.90 1.03
N GLY A 7 -34.95 -16.48 -0.14
CA GLY A 7 -34.09 -16.02 -1.24
C GLY A 7 -33.33 -14.74 -0.92
N THR A 8 -33.96 -13.81 -0.25
CA THR A 8 -33.33 -12.51 0.10
C THR A 8 -32.10 -12.65 1.01
N PRO A 9 -32.16 -13.35 2.16
CA PRO A 9 -30.98 -13.53 3.00
C PRO A 9 -29.91 -14.39 2.32
N PHE A 10 -30.30 -15.38 1.51
CA PHE A 10 -29.36 -16.19 0.75
C PHE A 10 -28.55 -15.36 -0.27
N LEU A 11 -29.22 -14.53 -1.07
CA LEU A 11 -28.54 -13.63 -2.01
C LEU A 11 -27.64 -12.61 -1.28
N GLY A 12 -28.11 -12.08 -0.14
CA GLY A 12 -27.32 -11.19 0.68
C GLY A 12 -26.02 -11.85 1.18
N LEU A 13 -26.10 -13.08 1.66
CA LEU A 13 -24.93 -13.84 2.10
C LEU A 13 -24.00 -14.15 0.94
N LEU A 14 -24.51 -14.53 -0.22
CA LEU A 14 -23.73 -14.81 -1.41
C LEU A 14 -22.95 -13.57 -1.88
N LEU A 15 -23.61 -12.41 -1.93
CA LEU A 15 -22.95 -11.14 -2.27
C LEU A 15 -21.87 -10.77 -1.27
N LEU A 16 -22.08 -11.02 0.03
CA LEU A 16 -21.09 -10.77 1.06
C LEU A 16 -19.86 -11.65 0.87
N VAL A 17 -20.03 -12.93 0.60
CA VAL A 17 -18.90 -13.86 0.35
C VAL A 17 -18.11 -13.43 -0.88
N ILE A 18 -18.79 -13.05 -1.98
CA ILE A 18 -18.13 -12.55 -3.19
C ILE A 18 -17.33 -11.29 -2.89
N GLN A 19 -17.89 -10.35 -2.14
CA GLN A 19 -17.19 -9.11 -1.79
C GLN A 19 -15.94 -9.36 -0.93
N VAL A 20 -16.03 -10.24 0.06
CA VAL A 20 -14.90 -10.63 0.91
C VAL A 20 -13.80 -11.27 0.06
N GLY A 21 -14.17 -12.18 -0.84
CA GLY A 21 -13.23 -12.80 -1.78
C GLY A 21 -12.53 -11.78 -2.68
N ALA A 22 -13.31 -10.86 -3.27
CA ALA A 22 -12.76 -9.79 -4.12
C ALA A 22 -11.82 -8.86 -3.34
N TYR A 23 -12.14 -8.55 -2.08
CA TYR A 23 -11.28 -7.75 -1.20
C TYR A 23 -9.93 -8.43 -0.97
N PHE A 24 -9.93 -9.71 -0.55
CA PHE A 24 -8.68 -10.44 -0.31
C PHE A 24 -7.86 -10.64 -1.58
N PHE A 25 -8.51 -10.91 -2.70
CA PHE A 25 -7.83 -11.01 -3.99
C PHE A 25 -7.14 -9.70 -4.38
N SER A 26 -7.84 -8.57 -4.22
CA SER A 26 -7.29 -7.26 -4.51
C SER A 26 -6.14 -6.89 -3.56
N LEU A 27 -6.27 -7.23 -2.26
CA LEU A 27 -5.22 -7.03 -1.26
C LEU A 27 -3.96 -7.83 -1.63
N GLN A 28 -4.12 -9.08 -2.03
CA GLN A 28 -3.00 -9.94 -2.43
C GLN A 28 -2.31 -9.45 -3.71
N SER A 29 -3.11 -8.98 -4.68
CA SER A 29 -2.58 -8.35 -5.89
C SER A 29 -1.76 -7.11 -5.58
N LEU A 30 -2.27 -6.25 -4.70
CA LEU A 30 -1.56 -5.04 -4.26
C LEU A 30 -0.25 -5.39 -3.53
N ASP A 31 -0.28 -6.37 -2.60
CA ASP A 31 0.90 -6.81 -1.87
C ASP A 31 1.99 -7.38 -2.80
N ASN A 32 1.59 -8.21 -3.77
CA ASN A 32 2.50 -8.73 -4.78
C ASN A 32 3.12 -7.62 -5.66
N ALA A 33 2.33 -6.64 -6.07
CA ALA A 33 2.82 -5.50 -6.85
C ALA A 33 3.82 -4.66 -6.05
N VAL A 34 3.54 -4.39 -4.77
CA VAL A 34 4.42 -3.63 -3.87
C VAL A 34 5.72 -4.38 -3.60
N ARG A 35 5.68 -5.69 -3.37
CA ARG A 35 6.88 -6.52 -3.19
C ARG A 35 7.73 -6.57 -4.47
N SER A 36 7.09 -6.71 -5.63
CA SER A 36 7.79 -6.69 -6.92
C SER A 36 8.46 -5.34 -7.17
N ALA A 37 7.76 -4.24 -6.90
CA ALA A 37 8.33 -2.90 -7.00
C ALA A 37 9.48 -2.68 -5.99
N GLY A 38 9.36 -3.23 -4.78
CA GLY A 38 10.42 -3.26 -3.79
C GLY A 38 11.69 -3.96 -4.29
N ARG A 39 11.55 -5.08 -5.01
CA ARG A 39 12.67 -5.75 -5.67
C ARG A 39 13.36 -4.86 -6.70
N ASP A 40 12.59 -4.18 -7.54
CA ASP A 40 13.16 -3.29 -8.55
C ASP A 40 13.93 -2.13 -7.90
N ILE A 41 13.47 -1.65 -6.74
CA ILE A 41 14.20 -0.68 -5.92
C ILE A 41 15.52 -1.29 -5.43
N THR A 42 15.48 -2.49 -4.83
CA THR A 42 16.65 -3.18 -4.29
C THR A 42 17.73 -3.39 -5.34
N THR A 43 17.36 -3.92 -6.52
CA THR A 43 18.28 -4.23 -7.62
C THR A 43 18.70 -3.00 -8.43
N GLY A 44 18.18 -1.82 -8.12
CA GLY A 44 18.50 -0.59 -8.85
C GLY A 44 17.91 -0.54 -10.26
N GLN A 45 16.97 -1.42 -10.61
CA GLN A 45 16.30 -1.42 -11.91
C GLN A 45 15.29 -0.27 -12.08
N VAL A 46 15.01 0.44 -11.01
CA VAL A 46 14.18 1.66 -11.07
C VAL A 46 14.95 2.70 -11.89
N SER A 47 14.38 3.04 -13.04
CA SER A 47 14.97 4.05 -13.95
C SER A 47 15.18 5.38 -13.24
N THR A 48 16.24 6.08 -13.58
CA THR A 48 16.54 7.44 -13.09
C THR A 48 15.42 8.45 -13.35
N THR A 49 14.52 8.13 -14.28
CA THR A 49 13.33 8.93 -14.58
C THR A 49 12.21 8.77 -13.57
N ILE A 50 12.26 7.75 -12.69
CA ILE A 50 11.25 7.48 -11.66
C ILE A 50 11.68 8.12 -10.34
N ASN A 51 11.58 9.43 -10.28
CA ASN A 51 11.95 10.24 -9.12
C ASN A 51 10.74 10.80 -8.35
N THR A 52 9.52 10.53 -8.83
CA THR A 52 8.27 11.01 -8.20
C THR A 52 7.34 9.84 -7.88
N ALA A 53 6.47 10.02 -6.87
CA ALA A 53 5.44 9.05 -6.53
C ALA A 53 4.51 8.75 -7.70
N SER A 54 4.20 9.77 -8.52
CA SER A 54 3.36 9.61 -9.70
C SER A 54 4.01 8.74 -10.78
N ALA A 55 5.28 8.98 -11.11
CA ALA A 55 6.01 8.16 -12.07
C ALA A 55 6.16 6.71 -11.58
N PHE A 56 6.46 6.52 -10.30
CA PHE A 56 6.54 5.20 -9.67
C PHE A 56 5.20 4.46 -9.74
N LYS A 57 4.11 5.15 -9.43
CA LYS A 57 2.75 4.62 -9.53
C LYS A 57 2.45 4.13 -10.95
N THR A 58 2.62 5.00 -11.94
CA THR A 58 2.22 4.71 -13.32
C THR A 58 3.09 3.64 -13.97
N ASN A 59 4.41 3.65 -13.73
CA ASN A 59 5.34 2.78 -14.46
C ASN A 59 5.59 1.44 -13.75
N LEU A 60 5.51 1.39 -12.41
CA LEU A 60 5.87 0.19 -11.65
C LEU A 60 4.69 -0.50 -10.99
N LEU A 61 3.78 0.25 -10.36
CA LEU A 61 2.68 -0.37 -9.62
C LEU A 61 1.47 -0.67 -10.50
N CYS A 62 1.00 0.30 -11.28
CA CYS A 62 -0.24 0.15 -12.06
C CYS A 62 -0.22 -1.01 -13.06
N PRO A 63 0.88 -1.32 -13.76
CA PRO A 63 0.92 -2.48 -14.65
C PRO A 63 0.85 -3.82 -13.93
N ARG A 64 1.09 -3.86 -12.61
CA ARG A 64 1.21 -5.09 -11.80
C ARG A 64 0.03 -5.32 -10.87
N VAL A 65 -0.82 -4.32 -10.65
CA VAL A 65 -2.02 -4.48 -9.83
C VAL A 65 -3.18 -5.01 -10.66
N PHE A 66 -4.11 -5.67 -9.97
CA PHE A 66 -5.34 -6.16 -10.59
C PHE A 66 -6.15 -5.00 -11.20
N TRP A 67 -6.72 -5.23 -12.38
CA TRP A 67 -7.48 -4.22 -13.14
C TRP A 67 -8.66 -3.59 -12.37
N GLY A 68 -9.16 -4.25 -11.32
CA GLY A 68 -10.21 -3.70 -10.45
C GLY A 68 -9.73 -2.67 -9.44
N ILE A 69 -8.41 -2.39 -9.36
CA ILE A 69 -7.84 -1.35 -8.50
C ILE A 69 -7.68 -0.07 -9.30
N ASP A 70 -8.36 0.99 -8.87
CA ASP A 70 -8.23 2.31 -9.46
C ASP A 70 -6.89 2.95 -9.08
N CYS A 71 -5.96 2.95 -10.01
CA CYS A 71 -4.62 3.49 -9.82
C CYS A 71 -4.58 4.96 -9.41
N THR A 72 -5.59 5.75 -9.75
CA THR A 72 -5.63 7.17 -9.38
C THR A 72 -5.73 7.37 -7.88
N LYS A 73 -6.37 6.42 -7.19
CA LYS A 73 -6.61 6.45 -5.74
C LYS A 73 -5.51 5.80 -4.91
N LEU A 74 -4.50 5.23 -5.55
CA LEU A 74 -3.32 4.70 -4.84
C LEU A 74 -2.50 5.85 -4.25
N VAL A 75 -2.25 5.78 -2.95
CA VAL A 75 -1.35 6.70 -2.24
C VAL A 75 -0.08 5.94 -1.91
N ILE A 76 1.06 6.47 -2.35
CA ILE A 76 2.36 5.83 -2.23
C ILE A 76 3.26 6.70 -1.37
N ASN A 77 3.79 6.11 -0.31
CA ASN A 77 4.77 6.75 0.54
C ASN A 77 6.03 5.89 0.55
N ALA A 78 7.16 6.50 0.27
CA ALA A 78 8.47 5.89 0.37
C ALA A 78 9.31 6.73 1.32
N TYR A 79 9.85 6.10 2.34
CA TYR A 79 10.63 6.76 3.37
C TYR A 79 12.02 6.16 3.46
N LYS A 80 13.03 7.00 3.49
CA LYS A 80 14.38 6.58 3.88
C LYS A 80 14.40 6.30 5.37
N VAL A 81 14.88 5.12 5.75
CA VAL A 81 14.98 4.68 7.15
C VAL A 81 16.41 4.81 7.62
N GLY A 82 16.60 5.45 8.77
CA GLY A 82 17.93 5.57 9.38
C GLY A 82 18.55 4.21 9.71
N LYS A 83 19.86 4.10 9.55
CA LYS A 83 20.61 2.85 9.83
C LYS A 83 20.60 2.48 11.32
N THR A 84 20.50 3.46 12.20
CA THR A 84 20.35 3.25 13.63
C THR A 84 18.88 3.31 14.02
N SER A 85 18.41 2.26 14.67
CA SER A 85 17.02 2.15 15.14
C SER A 85 17.00 2.07 16.66
N LYS A 86 16.48 3.10 17.32
CA LYS A 86 16.32 3.14 18.78
C LYS A 86 14.86 3.40 19.13
N ALA A 87 14.31 2.55 19.99
CA ALA A 87 12.92 2.69 20.46
C ALA A 87 12.71 3.98 21.27
N ALA A 88 13.70 4.36 22.09
CA ALA A 88 13.63 5.53 22.95
C ALA A 88 13.47 6.84 22.15
N ASP A 89 14.16 6.96 21.01
CA ASP A 89 14.18 8.17 20.18
C ASP A 89 13.21 8.10 19.02
N SER A 90 12.41 7.01 18.92
CA SER A 90 11.53 6.74 17.75
C SER A 90 12.28 6.88 16.42
N SER A 91 13.55 6.45 16.37
CA SER A 91 14.41 6.59 15.19
C SER A 91 14.45 5.30 14.36
N GLY A 92 14.84 5.42 13.09
CA GLY A 92 14.92 4.29 12.18
C GLY A 92 13.56 3.64 11.97
N VAL A 93 13.47 2.32 12.14
CA VAL A 93 12.22 1.54 11.98
C VAL A 93 11.15 1.93 13.00
N TYR A 94 11.56 2.36 14.21
CA TYR A 94 10.61 2.77 15.25
C TYR A 94 9.85 4.05 14.92
N ALA A 95 10.30 4.84 13.95
CA ALA A 95 9.54 6.00 13.47
C ALA A 95 8.15 5.63 12.92
N PHE A 96 8.02 4.38 12.41
CA PHE A 96 6.78 3.87 11.80
C PHE A 96 5.95 2.99 12.75
N ILE A 97 6.44 2.76 13.97
CA ILE A 97 5.77 1.91 14.97
C ILE A 97 5.13 2.83 16.02
N ASN A 98 3.88 2.52 16.37
CA ASN A 98 3.25 3.05 17.55
C ASN A 98 3.68 2.19 18.75
N THR A 99 4.49 2.75 19.64
CA THR A 99 5.06 2.03 20.80
C THR A 99 4.01 1.60 21.81
N ALA A 100 2.89 2.33 21.91
CA ALA A 100 1.81 2.00 22.84
C ALA A 100 1.00 0.79 22.36
N THR A 101 0.69 0.72 21.08
CA THR A 101 -0.14 -0.36 20.48
C THR A 101 0.69 -1.47 19.87
N LYS A 102 2.01 -1.32 19.79
CA LYS A 102 2.97 -2.24 19.11
C LYS A 102 2.57 -2.56 17.66
N SER A 103 1.91 -1.63 17.00
CA SER A 103 1.43 -1.74 15.63
C SER A 103 2.05 -0.67 14.74
N LEU A 104 2.00 -0.85 13.42
CA LEU A 104 2.39 0.20 12.49
C LEU A 104 1.48 1.42 12.68
N LYS A 105 2.05 2.61 12.59
CA LYS A 105 1.28 3.85 12.54
C LYS A 105 0.31 3.81 11.37
N PRO A 106 -0.87 4.47 11.49
CA PRO A 106 -1.79 4.55 10.38
C PRO A 106 -1.09 5.12 9.13
N PRO A 107 -1.40 4.60 7.93
CA PRO A 107 -0.80 5.07 6.69
C PRO A 107 -1.19 6.53 6.43
N GLN A 108 -0.31 7.27 5.80
CA GLN A 108 -0.70 8.54 5.20
C GLN A 108 -1.58 8.25 3.98
N THR A 109 -2.84 8.67 4.03
CA THR A 109 -3.83 8.44 2.97
C THR A 109 -4.12 9.68 2.14
N ASP A 110 -3.58 10.83 2.54
CA ASP A 110 -3.75 12.08 1.81
C ASP A 110 -2.77 12.13 0.63
N PRO A 111 -3.27 12.15 -0.62
CA PRO A 111 -2.41 12.19 -1.80
C PRO A 111 -1.62 13.49 -1.93
N THR A 112 -1.99 14.54 -1.21
CA THR A 112 -1.26 15.82 -1.24
C THR A 112 -0.06 15.86 -0.29
N LYS A 113 -0.03 14.94 0.69
CA LYS A 113 1.02 14.86 1.72
C LYS A 113 1.91 13.64 1.55
N GLN A 114 2.01 13.11 0.34
CA GLN A 114 2.87 11.98 0.03
C GLN A 114 4.35 12.33 0.26
N SER A 115 5.05 11.43 0.93
CA SER A 115 6.50 11.47 1.02
C SER A 115 7.08 10.43 0.09
N PHE A 116 7.93 10.82 -0.84
CA PHE A 116 8.54 9.91 -1.79
C PHE A 116 10.05 10.09 -1.85
N CYS A 117 10.75 9.16 -1.21
CA CYS A 117 12.20 9.14 -1.13
C CYS A 117 12.71 7.71 -1.31
N LEU A 118 13.37 7.43 -2.41
CA LEU A 118 13.96 6.12 -2.70
C LEU A 118 15.39 5.97 -2.19
N GLY A 119 15.92 6.98 -1.45
CA GLY A 119 17.28 6.94 -0.89
C GLY A 119 18.38 6.72 -1.91
N GLY A 120 19.58 6.49 -1.42
CA GLY A 120 20.78 6.16 -2.21
C GLY A 120 21.26 4.72 -1.99
N PRO A 121 22.41 4.37 -2.58
CA PRO A 121 23.04 3.06 -2.35
C PRO A 121 23.32 2.81 -0.88
N GLY A 122 22.96 1.63 -0.38
CA GLY A 122 23.15 1.26 1.02
C GLY A 122 22.15 1.84 1.99
N ASP A 123 21.07 2.46 1.51
CA ASP A 123 19.99 2.97 2.36
C ASP A 123 18.85 1.95 2.51
N TYR A 124 18.19 1.99 3.64
CA TYR A 124 16.96 1.26 3.89
C TYR A 124 15.77 2.10 3.50
N ILE A 125 14.81 1.48 2.80
CA ILE A 125 13.59 2.12 2.34
C ILE A 125 12.38 1.40 2.92
N PHE A 126 11.47 2.17 3.48
CA PHE A 126 10.14 1.70 3.86
C PHE A 126 9.13 2.21 2.83
N LEU A 127 8.58 1.28 2.06
CA LEU A 127 7.54 1.56 1.08
C LEU A 127 6.18 1.21 1.67
N ASP A 128 5.28 2.17 1.69
CA ASP A 128 3.92 2.07 2.22
C ASP A 128 2.92 2.52 1.16
N VAL A 129 2.08 1.59 0.74
CA VAL A 129 1.06 1.85 -0.29
C VAL A 129 -0.31 1.62 0.32
N SER A 130 -1.17 2.61 0.21
CA SER A 130 -2.54 2.54 0.69
C SER A 130 -3.55 2.75 -0.44
N TYR A 131 -4.68 2.05 -0.34
CA TYR A 131 -5.78 2.11 -1.28
C TYR A 131 -7.14 2.10 -0.56
N PRO A 132 -8.03 3.06 -0.83
CA PRO A 132 -9.38 3.07 -0.29
C PRO A 132 -10.27 2.11 -1.12
N TYR A 133 -10.38 0.86 -0.69
CA TYR A 133 -11.21 -0.13 -1.37
C TYR A 133 -12.70 0.16 -1.16
N PRO A 134 -13.53 0.19 -2.20
CA PRO A 134 -14.96 0.46 -2.07
C PRO A 134 -15.69 -0.69 -1.36
N ASN A 135 -16.45 -0.35 -0.33
CA ASN A 135 -17.27 -1.29 0.40
C ASN A 135 -18.70 -1.29 -0.16
N TYR A 136 -18.96 -2.11 -1.16
CA TYR A 136 -20.26 -2.15 -1.85
C TYR A 136 -21.38 -2.67 -0.96
N VAL A 137 -21.15 -3.73 -0.17
CA VAL A 137 -22.14 -4.30 0.73
C VAL A 137 -22.41 -3.40 1.93
N GLY A 138 -21.37 -2.83 2.54
CA GLY A 138 -21.52 -1.85 3.62
C GLY A 138 -22.28 -0.61 3.17
N ARG A 139 -22.11 -0.19 1.91
CA ARG A 139 -22.85 0.93 1.31
C ARG A 139 -24.33 0.60 1.06
N LEU A 140 -24.61 -0.65 0.68
CA LEU A 140 -25.98 -1.13 0.47
C LEU A 140 -26.75 -1.30 1.78
N LEU A 141 -26.09 -1.83 2.80
CA LEU A 141 -26.69 -2.11 4.10
C LEU A 141 -26.64 -0.93 5.08
N SER A 142 -25.92 0.15 4.76
CA SER A 142 -25.75 1.42 5.51
C SER A 142 -25.48 1.30 7.02
N VAL A 143 -25.29 0.10 7.55
CA VAL A 143 -25.36 -0.20 8.98
C VAL A 143 -24.02 -0.66 9.57
N ILE A 144 -23.10 -1.26 8.77
CA ILE A 144 -22.04 -2.09 9.36
C ILE A 144 -20.62 -1.52 9.16
N ALA A 145 -20.36 -0.73 8.11
CA ALA A 145 -19.03 -0.19 7.87
C ALA A 145 -19.11 1.05 6.97
N GLY A 146 -18.14 1.95 7.08
CA GLY A 146 -18.02 3.13 6.21
C GLY A 146 -17.95 2.77 4.72
N PRO A 147 -18.02 3.77 3.85
CA PRO A 147 -18.10 3.59 2.38
C PRO A 147 -16.84 2.98 1.77
N THR A 148 -15.73 2.98 2.49
CA THR A 148 -14.44 2.46 2.04
C THR A 148 -13.76 1.65 3.13
N MET A 149 -13.04 0.62 2.72
CA MET A 149 -12.14 -0.17 3.57
C MET A 149 -10.70 0.18 3.19
N ALA A 150 -9.86 0.50 4.17
CA ALA A 150 -8.46 0.78 3.91
C ALA A 150 -7.70 -0.52 3.62
N MET A 151 -7.14 -0.64 2.42
CA MET A 151 -6.12 -1.63 2.11
C MET A 151 -4.76 -1.00 2.29
N ARG A 152 -3.81 -1.77 2.82
CA ARG A 152 -2.43 -1.35 3.00
C ARG A 152 -1.48 -2.48 2.64
N ALA A 153 -0.50 -2.18 1.81
CA ALA A 153 0.61 -3.07 1.52
C ALA A 153 1.91 -2.35 1.83
N THR A 154 2.79 -3.00 2.59
CA THR A 154 4.06 -2.41 3.01
C THR A 154 5.22 -3.35 2.69
N THR A 155 6.34 -2.79 2.28
CA THR A 155 7.58 -3.54 2.14
C THR A 155 8.76 -2.74 2.66
N PHE A 156 9.73 -3.46 3.18
CA PHE A 156 10.99 -2.91 3.67
C PHE A 156 12.10 -3.45 2.79
N THR A 157 12.85 -2.56 2.16
CA THR A 157 13.89 -2.92 1.20
C THR A 157 15.21 -2.26 1.54
N PHE A 158 16.30 -2.89 1.10
CA PHE A 158 17.65 -2.36 1.22
C PHE A 158 18.19 -2.11 -0.20
N ASN A 159 18.64 -0.90 -0.47
CA ASN A 159 19.26 -0.58 -1.75
C ASN A 159 20.67 -1.17 -1.84
N GLU A 160 20.89 -1.99 -2.86
CA GLU A 160 22.22 -2.57 -3.08
C GLU A 160 23.26 -1.48 -3.38
N PRO A 161 24.54 -1.68 -2.93
CA PRO A 161 25.57 -0.67 -3.09
C PRO A 161 26.01 -0.43 -4.55
N TYR A 162 25.63 -1.31 -5.47
CA TYR A 162 25.96 -1.22 -6.89
C TYR A 162 25.10 -0.23 -7.70
N ARG A 163 24.07 0.29 -7.09
CA ARG A 163 23.23 1.28 -7.75
C ARG A 163 24.02 2.57 -7.99
N THR A 164 24.19 2.95 -9.25
CA THR A 164 24.73 4.27 -9.60
C THR A 164 23.84 5.35 -9.00
N ALA A 165 24.44 6.32 -8.34
CA ALA A 165 23.81 7.32 -7.46
C ALA A 165 22.86 8.32 -8.16
N SER A 166 22.09 7.91 -9.16
CA SER A 166 21.33 8.81 -10.02
C SER A 166 19.85 8.99 -9.65
N ALA A 167 19.36 8.31 -8.62
CA ALA A 167 17.99 8.55 -8.15
C ALA A 167 18.01 9.26 -6.79
N SER A 168 18.84 10.28 -6.67
CA SER A 168 18.78 11.20 -5.54
C SER A 168 17.66 12.21 -5.78
N GLY A 169 16.43 11.79 -5.62
CA GLY A 169 15.47 12.72 -5.06
C GLY A 169 16.06 13.14 -3.71
N SER A 170 16.35 14.41 -3.55
CA SER A 170 16.82 14.97 -2.29
C SER A 170 15.85 14.58 -1.17
N CYS A 171 16.24 13.62 -0.32
CA CYS A 171 15.53 13.29 0.90
C CYS A 171 15.89 14.30 2.00
#